data_9396174adeb809ea0197ac1c987372e3
#
_entry.id   9396174adeb809ea0197ac1c987372e3
#
_cell.length_a   1.000
_cell.length_b   1.000
_cell.length_c   1.000
_cell.angle_alpha   90.00
_cell.angle_beta   90.00
_cell.angle_gamma   90.00
#
_symmetry.space_group_name_H-M   'P 1'
#
loop_
_entity.id
_entity.type
_entity.pdbx_description
1 polymer ?
#
loop_
_entity_poly.entity_id
_entity_poly.type
_entity_poly.pdbx_seq_one_letter_code
_entity_poly.pdbx_strand_id
1 'polypeptide(L)'
;MIRFQFVDDYRGTHEVKRMCAVLGIQRSSYYKWRATQSARVTRQAADEALVERIRDHHEEWDHTYGYRRMTVELAEDPDVDGPVNHKRVARLMRANNIVGVHLRKPHITTVKDPGAQVFADLVKRDFTAAEVGTTYVGDITYLPYGTEGKFLYLATVIDVCSKRIVGWSIADHMRTSLVEDALYSAVNDRETLNDTIFHSDHGRQYTSSAFQATCRRLGVVQSMGRIGSSADNALAESVNAALKRETLQGAKRWDTAAQCRREVFRWLIRYNSRRRHSGLGYRAPVDFEFDCASMMDLAA
;
A
#
# COMPACT_ATOMS: atom_id res chain seq x y z
N MET A 1 15.80 35.85 7.87
CA MET A 1 15.00 36.43 6.78
C MET A 1 14.37 37.77 7.10
N ILE A 2 13.74 37.92 8.24
CA ILE A 2 13.09 39.16 8.69
C ILE A 2 14.05 40.39 8.62
N ARG A 3 15.34 40.22 8.99
CA ARG A 3 16.32 41.34 8.97
C ARG A 3 16.63 41.85 7.57
N PHE A 4 16.73 40.96 6.56
CA PHE A 4 16.96 41.37 5.17
C PHE A 4 15.73 42.06 4.58
N GLN A 5 14.52 41.60 4.90
CA GLN A 5 13.28 42.23 4.48
C GLN A 5 13.19 43.65 5.05
N PHE A 6 13.47 43.82 6.34
CA PHE A 6 13.51 45.15 6.97
C PHE A 6 14.46 46.10 6.22
N VAL A 7 15.67 45.66 5.88
CA VAL A 7 16.62 46.52 5.13
C VAL A 7 16.06 46.84 3.74
N ASP A 8 15.35 45.92 3.08
CA ASP A 8 14.78 46.18 1.75
C ASP A 8 13.61 47.15 1.80
N ASP A 9 12.74 47.05 2.80
CA ASP A 9 11.58 47.92 2.99
C ASP A 9 12.00 49.39 3.26
N TYR A 10 13.09 49.56 4.02
CA TYR A 10 13.54 50.92 4.41
C TYR A 10 14.73 51.45 3.62
N ARG A 11 15.17 50.79 2.54
CA ARG A 11 16.33 51.21 1.73
C ARG A 11 16.15 52.57 1.01
N GLY A 12 14.89 53.02 0.85
CA GLY A 12 14.60 54.32 0.28
C GLY A 12 14.72 55.49 1.26
N THR A 13 14.66 55.18 2.57
CA THR A 13 14.70 56.18 3.65
C THR A 13 15.99 56.19 4.45
N HIS A 14 16.70 55.01 4.49
CA HIS A 14 17.90 54.85 5.26
C HIS A 14 19.04 54.19 4.47
N GLU A 15 20.26 54.57 4.78
CA GLU A 15 21.45 53.97 4.15
C GLU A 15 21.58 52.49 4.48
N VAL A 16 21.61 51.62 3.45
CA VAL A 16 21.74 50.16 3.58
C VAL A 16 22.96 49.76 4.42
N LYS A 17 24.10 50.45 4.27
CA LYS A 17 25.31 50.20 5.02
C LYS A 17 25.09 50.35 6.53
N ARG A 18 24.40 51.41 6.95
CA ARG A 18 24.10 51.71 8.36
C ARG A 18 23.11 50.68 8.94
N MET A 19 22.05 50.38 8.20
CA MET A 19 21.06 49.38 8.62
C MET A 19 21.70 47.98 8.80
N CYS A 20 22.52 47.57 7.85
CA CYS A 20 23.23 46.28 7.94
C CYS A 20 24.14 46.24 9.14
N ALA A 21 24.89 47.33 9.45
CA ALA A 21 25.77 47.40 10.62
C ALA A 21 24.97 47.31 11.93
N VAL A 22 23.86 48.05 12.05
CA VAL A 22 22.99 48.04 13.23
C VAL A 22 22.34 46.66 13.45
N LEU A 23 21.93 45.99 12.40
CA LEU A 23 21.28 44.67 12.45
C LEU A 23 22.28 43.49 12.55
N GLY A 24 23.58 43.76 12.51
CA GLY A 24 24.63 42.74 12.57
C GLY A 24 24.59 41.77 11.39
N ILE A 25 24.31 42.28 10.17
CA ILE A 25 24.29 41.49 8.95
C ILE A 25 25.29 42.00 7.93
N GLN A 26 25.88 41.09 7.15
CA GLN A 26 26.82 41.48 6.11
C GLN A 26 26.08 42.07 4.90
N ARG A 27 26.55 43.22 4.41
CA ARG A 27 25.98 43.93 3.27
C ARG A 27 25.95 43.03 1.99
N SER A 28 27.00 42.27 1.76
CA SER A 28 27.08 41.32 0.65
C SER A 28 25.98 40.26 0.73
N SER A 29 25.67 39.77 1.93
CA SER A 29 24.59 38.79 2.15
C SER A 29 23.22 39.37 1.86
N TYR A 30 22.97 40.64 2.22
CA TYR A 30 21.76 41.35 1.85
C TYR A 30 21.61 41.48 0.34
N TYR A 31 22.64 41.95 -0.38
CA TYR A 31 22.54 42.08 -1.84
C TYR A 31 22.38 40.74 -2.55
N LYS A 32 23.05 39.69 -2.10
CA LYS A 32 22.84 38.34 -2.59
C LYS A 32 21.41 37.86 -2.34
N TRP A 33 20.86 38.09 -1.15
CA TRP A 33 19.46 37.77 -0.83
C TRP A 33 18.50 38.54 -1.73
N ARG A 34 18.73 39.83 -1.96
CA ARG A 34 17.91 40.68 -2.83
C ARG A 34 17.99 40.25 -4.30
N ALA A 35 19.17 39.97 -4.82
CA ALA A 35 19.37 39.50 -6.19
C ALA A 35 18.64 38.18 -6.49
N THR A 36 18.43 37.34 -5.45
CA THR A 36 17.69 36.07 -5.59
C THR A 36 16.19 36.19 -5.27
N GLN A 37 15.65 37.39 -5.10
CA GLN A 37 14.26 37.58 -4.69
C GLN A 37 13.26 37.04 -5.72
N SER A 38 13.41 37.36 -6.99
CA SER A 38 12.55 36.85 -8.06
C SER A 38 12.57 35.30 -8.10
N ALA A 39 13.76 34.70 -8.07
CA ALA A 39 13.91 33.26 -8.07
C ALA A 39 13.27 32.59 -6.83
N ARG A 40 13.26 33.28 -5.66
CA ARG A 40 12.57 32.77 -4.48
C ARG A 40 11.05 32.84 -4.63
N VAL A 41 10.52 33.94 -5.17
CA VAL A 41 9.08 34.09 -5.43
C VAL A 41 8.61 33.05 -6.44
N THR A 42 9.33 32.86 -7.54
CA THR A 42 9.01 31.82 -8.54
C THR A 42 9.05 30.42 -7.93
N ARG A 43 10.06 30.11 -7.11
CA ARG A 43 10.14 28.80 -6.42
C ARG A 43 9.01 28.62 -5.43
N GLN A 44 8.63 29.65 -4.70
CA GLN A 44 7.51 29.60 -3.76
C GLN A 44 6.20 29.34 -4.49
N ALA A 45 5.91 30.06 -5.57
CA ALA A 45 4.73 29.84 -6.41
C ALA A 45 4.70 28.41 -6.99
N ALA A 46 5.85 27.91 -7.45
CA ALA A 46 5.96 26.52 -7.92
C ALA A 46 5.82 25.48 -6.79
N ASP A 47 6.22 25.81 -5.56
CA ASP A 47 5.97 24.96 -4.39
C ASP A 47 4.49 24.96 -4.00
N GLU A 48 3.81 26.11 -4.05
CA GLU A 48 2.38 26.27 -3.79
C GLU A 48 1.54 25.49 -4.80
N ALA A 49 1.81 25.63 -6.09
CA ALA A 49 1.14 24.88 -7.14
C ALA A 49 1.33 23.35 -6.94
N LEU A 50 2.55 22.91 -6.60
CA LEU A 50 2.82 21.51 -6.35
C LEU A 50 2.09 20.99 -5.09
N VAL A 51 1.89 21.83 -4.09
CA VAL A 51 1.12 21.46 -2.87
C VAL A 51 -0.35 21.22 -3.21
N GLU A 52 -0.95 22.01 -4.09
CA GLU A 52 -2.33 21.79 -4.55
C GLU A 52 -2.44 20.42 -5.25
N ARG A 53 -1.53 20.09 -6.18
CA ARG A 53 -1.52 18.76 -6.82
C ARG A 53 -1.32 17.63 -5.81
N ILE A 54 -0.46 17.83 -4.82
CA ILE A 54 -0.28 16.85 -3.71
C ILE A 54 -1.60 16.66 -2.94
N ARG A 55 -2.39 17.72 -2.70
CA ARG A 55 -3.67 17.63 -2.01
C ARG A 55 -4.70 16.88 -2.84
N ASP A 56 -4.81 17.18 -4.14
CA ASP A 56 -5.72 16.51 -5.05
C ASP A 56 -5.48 14.99 -5.07
N HIS A 57 -4.23 14.58 -5.29
CA HIS A 57 -3.87 13.17 -5.23
C HIS A 57 -4.04 12.56 -3.84
N HIS A 58 -3.75 13.31 -2.77
CA HIS A 58 -3.91 12.81 -1.40
C HIS A 58 -5.38 12.55 -1.08
N GLU A 59 -6.31 13.38 -1.56
CA GLU A 59 -7.75 13.18 -1.47
C GLU A 59 -8.21 12.02 -2.34
N GLU A 60 -7.78 11.94 -3.60
CA GLU A 60 -8.07 10.83 -4.51
C GLU A 60 -7.70 9.48 -3.90
N TRP A 61 -6.59 9.42 -3.15
CA TRP A 61 -6.10 8.20 -2.49
C TRP A 61 -6.58 8.07 -1.02
N ASP A 62 -7.71 8.69 -0.67
CA ASP A 62 -8.33 8.63 0.67
C ASP A 62 -7.30 8.88 1.80
N HIS A 63 -6.40 9.82 1.62
CA HIS A 63 -5.34 10.22 2.56
C HIS A 63 -4.36 9.08 2.96
N THR A 64 -4.26 8.02 2.14
CA THR A 64 -3.45 6.84 2.47
C THR A 64 -2.00 6.92 2.01
N TYR A 65 -1.71 7.71 0.96
CA TYR A 65 -0.39 7.77 0.36
C TYR A 65 0.59 8.66 1.12
N GLY A 66 1.76 8.08 1.46
CA GLY A 66 2.94 8.83 1.92
C GLY A 66 3.78 9.33 0.74
N TYR A 67 4.79 10.16 1.04
CA TYR A 67 5.58 10.90 0.05
C TYR A 67 6.16 10.04 -1.09
N ARG A 68 6.52 8.77 -0.85
CA ARG A 68 7.12 7.91 -1.89
C ARG A 68 6.14 7.57 -3.00
N ARG A 69 4.92 7.14 -2.64
CA ARG A 69 3.86 6.88 -3.62
C ARG A 69 3.37 8.18 -4.25
N MET A 70 3.21 9.22 -3.45
CA MET A 70 2.87 10.55 -3.93
C MET A 70 3.86 11.06 -4.99
N THR A 71 5.16 10.79 -4.84
CA THR A 71 6.17 11.16 -5.86
C THR A 71 5.93 10.45 -7.19
N VAL A 72 5.45 9.21 -7.17
CA VAL A 72 5.15 8.45 -8.39
C VAL A 72 3.89 9.01 -9.08
N GLU A 73 2.84 9.29 -8.31
CA GLU A 73 1.61 9.92 -8.85
C GLU A 73 1.92 11.25 -9.52
N LEU A 74 2.71 12.11 -8.85
CA LEU A 74 3.12 13.41 -9.41
C LEU A 74 4.02 13.28 -10.65
N ALA A 75 4.75 12.19 -10.81
CA ALA A 75 5.57 11.97 -12.00
C ALA A 75 4.75 11.53 -13.23
N GLU A 76 3.56 11.00 -13.00
CA GLU A 76 2.60 10.60 -14.04
C GLU A 76 1.49 11.64 -14.24
N ASP A 77 1.47 12.70 -13.42
CA ASP A 77 0.50 13.78 -13.50
C ASP A 77 0.81 14.73 -14.67
N PRO A 78 -0.07 14.87 -15.68
CA PRO A 78 0.15 15.71 -16.83
C PRO A 78 0.25 17.22 -16.49
N ASP A 79 -0.28 17.64 -15.34
CA ASP A 79 -0.25 19.03 -14.88
C ASP A 79 1.01 19.35 -14.06
N VAL A 80 1.95 18.40 -13.93
CA VAL A 80 3.21 18.60 -13.22
C VAL A 80 4.38 18.58 -14.19
N ASP A 81 5.07 19.68 -14.30
CA ASP A 81 6.23 19.83 -15.19
C ASP A 81 7.44 19.02 -14.70
N GLY A 82 7.75 17.94 -15.40
CA GLY A 82 8.96 17.14 -15.24
C GLY A 82 9.07 16.38 -13.93
N PRO A 83 10.20 15.68 -13.70
CA PRO A 83 10.36 14.80 -12.56
C PRO A 83 10.48 15.57 -11.24
N VAL A 84 9.67 15.23 -10.26
CA VAL A 84 9.69 15.84 -8.92
C VAL A 84 10.57 15.03 -7.98
N ASN A 85 11.52 15.71 -7.32
CA ASN A 85 12.38 15.05 -6.34
C ASN A 85 11.59 14.64 -5.08
N HIS A 86 11.67 13.38 -4.69
CA HIS A 86 10.97 12.82 -3.53
C HIS A 86 11.29 13.56 -2.21
N LYS A 87 12.48 14.16 -2.06
CA LYS A 87 12.84 14.99 -0.89
C LYS A 87 12.05 16.30 -0.88
N ARG A 88 11.77 16.90 -2.09
CA ARG A 88 10.91 18.08 -2.23
C ARG A 88 9.49 17.73 -1.81
N VAL A 89 8.94 16.63 -2.32
CA VAL A 89 7.60 16.14 -1.96
C VAL A 89 7.49 15.91 -0.44
N ALA A 90 8.45 15.19 0.15
CA ALA A 90 8.46 14.92 1.59
C ALA A 90 8.50 16.22 2.43
N ARG A 91 9.28 17.22 1.99
CA ARG A 91 9.36 18.54 2.65
C ARG A 91 8.02 19.28 2.58
N LEU A 92 7.40 19.33 1.40
CA LEU A 92 6.13 20.02 1.18
C LEU A 92 4.98 19.35 1.93
N MET A 93 4.86 18.03 1.87
CA MET A 93 3.86 17.29 2.65
C MET A 93 4.00 17.57 4.14
N ARG A 94 5.22 17.51 4.69
CA ARG A 94 5.48 17.80 6.12
C ARG A 94 5.12 19.24 6.48
N ALA A 95 5.51 20.22 5.65
CA ALA A 95 5.23 21.64 5.89
C ALA A 95 3.74 21.97 5.88
N ASN A 96 2.93 21.17 5.18
CA ASN A 96 1.48 21.34 5.05
C ASN A 96 0.67 20.32 5.86
N ASN A 97 1.30 19.58 6.80
CA ASN A 97 0.65 18.55 7.63
C ASN A 97 -0.07 17.46 6.83
N ILE A 98 0.40 17.17 5.61
CA ILE A 98 -0.13 16.09 4.76
C ILE A 98 0.59 14.80 5.15
N VAL A 99 -0.14 13.84 5.73
CA VAL A 99 0.43 12.60 6.29
C VAL A 99 -0.33 11.40 5.76
N GLY A 100 0.37 10.47 5.14
CA GLY A 100 -0.20 9.17 4.75
C GLY A 100 -0.38 8.25 5.98
N VAL A 101 -1.15 7.18 5.80
CA VAL A 101 -1.46 6.24 6.89
C VAL A 101 -0.24 5.42 7.29
N HIS A 102 0.10 5.42 8.58
CA HIS A 102 1.24 4.67 9.14
C HIS A 102 0.84 3.31 9.73
N LEU A 103 1.78 2.34 9.67
CA LEU A 103 1.63 1.03 10.32
C LEU A 103 1.63 1.18 11.85
N ARG A 104 0.63 0.56 12.51
CA ARG A 104 0.74 0.23 13.95
C ARG A 104 1.57 -1.05 14.11
N LYS A 105 2.24 -1.22 15.26
CA LYS A 105 3.00 -2.45 15.54
C LYS A 105 2.07 -3.66 15.55
N PRO A 106 2.46 -4.82 14.97
CA PRO A 106 1.64 -6.01 14.94
C PRO A 106 1.46 -6.62 16.34
N HIS A 107 0.27 -7.15 16.63
CA HIS A 107 0.01 -8.02 17.78
C HIS A 107 -0.04 -9.47 17.32
N ILE A 108 0.61 -10.37 18.06
CA ILE A 108 0.63 -11.82 17.79
C ILE A 108 -0.67 -12.44 18.34
N THR A 109 -1.44 -13.13 17.48
CA THR A 109 -2.77 -13.67 17.82
C THR A 109 -2.96 -15.16 17.53
N THR A 110 -1.93 -15.93 17.16
CA THR A 110 -2.08 -17.34 16.72
C THR A 110 -2.11 -18.31 17.90
N VAL A 111 -3.17 -19.13 18.01
CA VAL A 111 -3.31 -20.24 18.96
C VAL A 111 -3.07 -21.55 18.22
N LYS A 112 -2.14 -22.38 18.73
CA LYS A 112 -1.73 -23.68 18.13
C LYS A 112 -2.82 -24.74 18.23
N ASP A 113 -3.02 -25.53 17.15
CA ASP A 113 -3.77 -26.77 17.15
C ASP A 113 -2.79 -27.98 17.11
N PRO A 114 -2.67 -28.81 18.19
CA PRO A 114 -1.68 -29.87 18.27
C PRO A 114 -1.94 -31.09 17.39
N GLY A 115 -3.13 -31.24 16.80
CA GLY A 115 -3.56 -32.41 16.03
C GLY A 115 -3.67 -32.19 14.52
N ALA A 116 -3.26 -31.06 14.00
CA ALA A 116 -3.40 -30.74 12.57
C ALA A 116 -2.39 -31.50 11.69
N GLN A 117 -2.87 -32.04 10.56
CA GLN A 117 -2.02 -32.68 9.55
C GLN A 117 -1.04 -31.64 8.98
N VAL A 118 0.26 -31.98 8.99
CA VAL A 118 1.34 -31.07 8.59
C VAL A 118 1.66 -31.30 7.11
N PHE A 119 1.48 -30.27 6.27
CA PHE A 119 1.99 -30.25 4.90
C PHE A 119 3.43 -29.72 4.88
N ALA A 120 4.21 -30.12 3.87
CA ALA A 120 5.57 -29.61 3.71
C ALA A 120 5.57 -28.12 3.41
N ASP A 121 6.48 -27.36 4.00
CA ASP A 121 6.75 -25.97 3.65
C ASP A 121 7.54 -25.93 2.33
N LEU A 122 6.82 -25.70 1.22
CA LEU A 122 7.39 -25.61 -0.12
C LEU A 122 7.89 -24.19 -0.44
N VAL A 123 7.39 -23.19 0.27
CA VAL A 123 7.72 -21.77 0.03
C VAL A 123 8.98 -21.35 0.79
N LYS A 124 9.26 -21.95 1.97
CA LYS A 124 10.47 -21.72 2.78
C LYS A 124 10.77 -20.24 3.03
N ARG A 125 9.73 -19.42 3.22
CA ARG A 125 9.80 -17.94 3.37
C ARG A 125 10.30 -17.21 2.13
N ASP A 126 10.41 -17.87 1.00
CA ASP A 126 10.71 -17.23 -0.27
C ASP A 126 9.39 -16.80 -0.94
N PHE A 127 8.99 -15.55 -0.71
CA PHE A 127 7.82 -14.95 -1.34
C PHE A 127 8.21 -14.17 -2.62
N THR A 128 9.29 -14.60 -3.28
CA THR A 128 9.76 -14.09 -4.58
C THR A 128 9.54 -15.13 -5.66
N ALA A 129 8.27 -15.44 -6.00
CA ALA A 129 8.01 -16.29 -7.16
C ALA A 129 8.52 -15.61 -8.43
N ALA A 130 9.23 -16.36 -9.27
CA ALA A 130 9.80 -15.84 -10.52
C ALA A 130 8.71 -15.59 -11.57
N GLU A 131 7.61 -16.35 -11.52
CA GLU A 131 6.55 -16.34 -12.52
C GLU A 131 5.19 -16.11 -11.87
N VAL A 132 4.35 -15.35 -12.57
CA VAL A 132 2.94 -15.13 -12.23
C VAL A 132 2.19 -16.46 -12.34
N GLY A 133 1.27 -16.71 -11.41
CA GLY A 133 0.38 -17.86 -11.49
C GLY A 133 0.96 -19.19 -10.96
N THR A 134 2.17 -19.21 -10.41
CA THR A 134 2.80 -20.45 -9.93
C THR A 134 2.60 -20.70 -8.44
N THR A 135 2.58 -19.65 -7.64
CA THR A 135 2.49 -19.75 -6.18
C THR A 135 1.52 -18.73 -5.63
N TYR A 136 0.62 -19.19 -4.79
CA TYR A 136 -0.39 -18.36 -4.12
C TYR A 136 -0.25 -18.47 -2.61
N VAL A 137 -0.60 -17.39 -1.91
CA VAL A 137 -0.76 -17.40 -0.45
C VAL A 137 -2.20 -17.11 -0.08
N GLY A 138 -2.70 -17.81 0.95
CA GLY A 138 -4.04 -17.59 1.48
C GLY A 138 -4.03 -17.22 2.94
N ASP A 139 -4.97 -16.37 3.35
CA ASP A 139 -5.18 -16.02 4.76
C ASP A 139 -6.64 -15.59 4.99
N ILE A 140 -7.08 -15.69 6.26
CA ILE A 140 -8.39 -15.21 6.71
C ILE A 140 -8.19 -14.03 7.65
N THR A 141 -8.85 -12.93 7.37
CA THR A 141 -8.83 -11.79 8.27
C THR A 141 -10.21 -11.44 8.83
N TYR A 142 -10.23 -10.97 10.08
CA TYR A 142 -11.42 -10.51 10.79
C TYR A 142 -11.73 -9.08 10.42
N LEU A 143 -13.00 -8.80 10.10
CA LEU A 143 -13.52 -7.50 9.72
C LEU A 143 -14.57 -7.07 10.78
N PRO A 144 -14.18 -6.33 11.83
CA PRO A 144 -15.07 -5.92 12.90
C PRO A 144 -16.10 -4.88 12.42
N TYR A 145 -17.37 -5.04 12.74
CA TYR A 145 -18.42 -4.08 12.42
C TYR A 145 -19.47 -3.92 13.51
N GLY A 146 -20.20 -2.82 13.49
CA GLY A 146 -21.32 -2.54 14.37
C GLY A 146 -20.94 -2.56 15.84
N THR A 147 -21.64 -3.35 16.63
CA THR A 147 -21.38 -3.54 18.06
C THR A 147 -20.19 -4.48 18.31
N GLU A 148 -19.63 -4.44 19.50
CA GLU A 148 -18.51 -5.30 19.88
C GLU A 148 -18.83 -6.79 19.71
N GLY A 149 -17.84 -7.56 19.24
CA GLY A 149 -17.98 -9.00 19.01
C GLY A 149 -18.61 -9.41 17.67
N LYS A 150 -19.05 -8.47 16.83
CA LYS A 150 -19.53 -8.78 15.47
C LYS A 150 -18.42 -8.68 14.44
N PHE A 151 -18.28 -9.73 13.62
CA PHE A 151 -17.26 -9.83 12.58
C PHE A 151 -17.85 -10.36 11.28
N LEU A 152 -17.38 -9.81 10.16
CA LEU A 152 -17.29 -10.54 8.91
C LEU A 152 -15.88 -11.13 8.78
N TYR A 153 -15.74 -12.10 7.92
CA TYR A 153 -14.47 -12.79 7.65
C TYR A 153 -14.18 -12.68 6.16
N LEU A 154 -12.96 -12.30 5.83
CA LEU A 154 -12.48 -12.24 4.46
C LEU A 154 -11.37 -13.28 4.29
N ALA A 155 -11.57 -14.23 3.38
CA ALA A 155 -10.51 -15.09 2.87
C ALA A 155 -9.98 -14.50 1.56
N THR A 156 -8.67 -14.54 1.36
CA THR A 156 -8.00 -14.06 0.14
C THR A 156 -7.05 -15.09 -0.42
N VAL A 157 -6.90 -15.09 -1.74
CA VAL A 157 -5.89 -15.83 -2.50
C VAL A 157 -5.06 -14.79 -3.26
N ILE A 158 -3.76 -14.74 -2.98
CA ILE A 158 -2.86 -13.72 -3.46
C ILE A 158 -1.73 -14.35 -4.24
N ASP A 159 -1.50 -13.93 -5.46
CA ASP A 159 -0.35 -14.33 -6.26
C ASP A 159 0.96 -13.81 -5.66
N VAL A 160 1.93 -14.69 -5.46
CA VAL A 160 3.19 -14.33 -4.78
C VAL A 160 4.08 -13.46 -5.66
N CYS A 161 4.06 -13.63 -7.00
CA CYS A 161 4.84 -12.82 -7.93
C CYS A 161 4.25 -11.42 -8.07
N SER A 162 3.02 -11.33 -8.56
CA SER A 162 2.35 -10.06 -8.89
C SER A 162 1.75 -9.31 -7.70
N LYS A 163 1.63 -9.96 -6.54
CA LYS A 163 0.90 -9.45 -5.37
C LYS A 163 -0.60 -9.22 -5.63
N ARG A 164 -1.12 -9.69 -6.76
CA ARG A 164 -2.53 -9.56 -7.13
C ARG A 164 -3.40 -10.47 -6.27
N ILE A 165 -4.50 -9.93 -5.76
CA ILE A 165 -5.55 -10.71 -5.10
C ILE A 165 -6.42 -11.31 -6.20
N VAL A 166 -6.21 -12.58 -6.50
CA VAL A 166 -6.88 -13.30 -7.60
C VAL A 166 -8.18 -13.97 -7.15
N GLY A 167 -8.34 -14.20 -5.85
CA GLY A 167 -9.57 -14.77 -5.30
C GLY A 167 -9.87 -14.23 -3.92
N TRP A 168 -11.15 -14.10 -3.61
CA TRP A 168 -11.60 -13.67 -2.29
C TRP A 168 -13.06 -14.08 -2.03
N SER A 169 -13.39 -14.22 -0.75
CA SER A 169 -14.76 -14.44 -0.27
C SER A 169 -14.98 -13.74 1.07
N ILE A 170 -16.19 -13.20 1.28
CA ILE A 170 -16.61 -12.57 2.55
C ILE A 170 -17.86 -13.25 3.09
N ALA A 171 -17.79 -13.78 4.30
CA ALA A 171 -18.93 -14.37 5.01
C ALA A 171 -19.06 -13.83 6.44
N ASP A 172 -20.17 -14.14 7.10
CA ASP A 172 -20.42 -13.91 8.53
C ASP A 172 -19.94 -15.06 9.41
N HIS A 173 -19.29 -16.05 8.81
CA HIS A 173 -18.74 -17.23 9.46
C HIS A 173 -17.35 -17.56 8.94
N MET A 174 -16.57 -18.30 9.73
CA MET A 174 -15.21 -18.75 9.39
C MET A 174 -15.20 -20.28 9.19
N ARG A 175 -16.10 -20.80 8.34
CA ARG A 175 -16.16 -22.22 7.96
C ARG A 175 -15.24 -22.49 6.78
N THR A 176 -14.96 -23.77 6.51
CA THR A 176 -14.13 -24.21 5.37
C THR A 176 -14.67 -23.67 4.03
N SER A 177 -15.99 -23.58 3.85
CA SER A 177 -16.59 -23.02 2.64
C SER A 177 -16.10 -21.62 2.30
N LEU A 178 -15.74 -20.77 3.29
CA LEU A 178 -15.19 -19.44 3.05
C LEU A 178 -13.89 -19.48 2.26
N VAL A 179 -12.97 -20.42 2.60
CA VAL A 179 -11.67 -20.55 1.90
C VAL A 179 -11.83 -21.29 0.57
N GLU A 180 -12.79 -22.22 0.48
CA GLU A 180 -13.14 -22.88 -0.78
C GLU A 180 -13.71 -21.88 -1.79
N ASP A 181 -14.66 -21.02 -1.37
CA ASP A 181 -15.23 -19.97 -2.22
C ASP A 181 -14.16 -18.98 -2.70
N ALA A 182 -13.19 -18.63 -1.85
CA ALA A 182 -12.06 -17.79 -2.26
C ALA A 182 -11.17 -18.50 -3.30
N LEU A 183 -10.94 -19.80 -3.16
CA LEU A 183 -10.17 -20.58 -4.12
C LEU A 183 -10.91 -20.73 -5.46
N TYR A 184 -12.23 -20.95 -5.44
CA TYR A 184 -13.05 -20.95 -6.66
C TYR A 184 -13.08 -19.59 -7.34
N SER A 185 -13.13 -18.51 -6.56
CA SER A 185 -13.00 -17.14 -7.09
C SER A 185 -11.66 -16.98 -7.84
N ALA A 186 -10.58 -17.55 -7.31
CA ALA A 186 -9.27 -17.54 -7.97
C ALA A 186 -9.25 -18.37 -9.26
N VAL A 187 -9.91 -19.53 -9.30
CA VAL A 187 -10.07 -20.33 -10.53
C VAL A 187 -10.83 -19.54 -11.60
N ASN A 188 -11.91 -18.83 -11.22
CA ASN A 188 -12.66 -18.02 -12.17
C ASN A 188 -11.85 -16.85 -12.74
N ASP A 189 -10.88 -16.32 -11.99
CA ASP A 189 -9.99 -15.25 -12.46
C ASP A 189 -8.84 -15.77 -13.34
N ARG A 190 -8.33 -16.99 -13.04
CA ARG A 190 -7.14 -17.58 -13.68
C ARG A 190 -7.46 -18.67 -14.69
N GLU A 191 -8.75 -19.03 -14.86
CA GLU A 191 -9.24 -20.17 -15.61
C GLU A 191 -8.81 -21.53 -15.04
N THR A 192 -7.59 -21.65 -14.53
CA THR A 192 -7.07 -22.85 -13.87
C THR A 192 -6.07 -22.50 -12.79
N LEU A 193 -5.95 -23.37 -11.78
CA LEU A 193 -4.90 -23.34 -10.77
C LEU A 193 -4.12 -24.67 -10.75
N ASN A 194 -4.23 -25.47 -11.82
CA ASN A 194 -3.55 -26.76 -11.89
C ASN A 194 -2.03 -26.61 -11.75
N ASP A 195 -1.41 -27.53 -10.99
CA ASP A 195 0.04 -27.57 -10.70
C ASP A 195 0.60 -26.35 -9.96
N THR A 196 -0.27 -25.54 -9.35
CA THR A 196 0.16 -24.37 -8.56
C THR A 196 0.32 -24.73 -7.07
N ILE A 197 1.17 -23.98 -6.38
CA ILE A 197 1.36 -24.08 -4.93
C ILE A 197 0.41 -23.11 -4.23
N PHE A 198 -0.38 -23.60 -3.28
CA PHE A 198 -1.19 -22.77 -2.38
C PHE A 198 -0.63 -22.88 -0.95
N HIS A 199 -0.05 -21.80 -0.47
CA HIS A 199 0.55 -21.71 0.86
C HIS A 199 -0.37 -20.98 1.84
N SER A 200 -0.54 -21.55 3.03
CA SER A 200 -1.36 -20.98 4.10
C SER A 200 -0.75 -21.23 5.48
N ASP A 201 -1.36 -20.63 6.50
CA ASP A 201 -1.11 -21.01 7.88
C ASP A 201 -1.77 -22.37 8.22
N HIS A 202 -1.60 -22.83 9.48
CA HIS A 202 -2.20 -24.05 9.99
C HIS A 202 -3.64 -23.88 10.51
N GLY A 203 -4.39 -22.91 9.98
CA GLY A 203 -5.79 -22.70 10.32
C GLY A 203 -6.63 -23.95 10.03
N ARG A 204 -7.61 -24.25 10.91
CA ARG A 204 -8.50 -25.44 10.78
C ARG A 204 -9.21 -25.49 9.43
N GLN A 205 -9.49 -24.36 8.82
CA GLN A 205 -10.12 -24.27 7.52
C GLN A 205 -9.25 -24.87 6.42
N TYR A 206 -7.94 -24.55 6.44
CA TYR A 206 -6.96 -25.02 5.45
C TYR A 206 -6.53 -26.47 5.68
N THR A 207 -6.59 -26.96 6.94
CA THR A 207 -6.25 -28.36 7.28
C THR A 207 -7.44 -29.30 7.17
N SER A 208 -8.65 -28.80 6.91
CA SER A 208 -9.86 -29.63 6.80
C SER A 208 -9.82 -30.58 5.60
N SER A 209 -10.41 -31.79 5.75
CA SER A 209 -10.51 -32.77 4.67
C SER A 209 -11.28 -32.24 3.45
N ALA A 210 -12.26 -31.35 3.67
CA ALA A 210 -13.03 -30.72 2.61
C ALA A 210 -12.13 -29.81 1.75
N PHE A 211 -11.34 -28.90 2.37
CA PHE A 211 -10.42 -28.04 1.64
C PHE A 211 -9.34 -28.85 0.90
N GLN A 212 -8.80 -29.90 1.52
CA GLN A 212 -7.86 -30.82 0.87
C GLN A 212 -8.48 -31.49 -0.36
N ALA A 213 -9.74 -31.94 -0.28
CA ALA A 213 -10.45 -32.51 -1.41
C ALA A 213 -10.64 -31.47 -2.54
N THR A 214 -10.97 -30.23 -2.19
CA THR A 214 -11.08 -29.14 -3.14
C THR A 214 -9.74 -28.83 -3.82
N CYS A 215 -8.63 -28.73 -3.09
CA CYS A 215 -7.30 -28.55 -3.67
C CYS A 215 -6.94 -29.69 -4.63
N ARG A 216 -7.12 -30.95 -4.23
CA ARG A 216 -6.88 -32.10 -5.13
C ARG A 216 -7.70 -32.03 -6.41
N ARG A 217 -8.98 -31.67 -6.31
CA ARG A 217 -9.88 -31.55 -7.49
C ARG A 217 -9.42 -30.46 -8.45
N LEU A 218 -8.83 -29.37 -7.94
CA LEU A 218 -8.33 -28.24 -8.69
C LEU A 218 -6.87 -28.39 -9.12
N GLY A 219 -6.21 -29.52 -8.81
CA GLY A 219 -4.80 -29.75 -9.10
C GLY A 219 -3.83 -28.86 -8.30
N VAL A 220 -4.30 -28.29 -7.18
CA VAL A 220 -3.51 -27.37 -6.34
C VAL A 220 -2.71 -28.15 -5.31
N VAL A 221 -1.42 -27.87 -5.21
CA VAL A 221 -0.50 -28.44 -4.22
C VAL A 221 -0.52 -27.60 -2.95
N GLN A 222 -0.97 -28.18 -1.84
CA GLN A 222 -0.98 -27.47 -0.55
C GLN A 222 0.42 -27.39 0.06
N SER A 223 0.74 -26.22 0.60
CA SER A 223 1.94 -25.92 1.36
C SER A 223 1.56 -25.19 2.64
N MET A 224 2.26 -25.47 3.74
CA MET A 224 2.02 -24.80 5.02
C MET A 224 3.33 -24.37 5.66
N GLY A 225 3.35 -23.20 6.26
CA GLY A 225 4.48 -22.69 7.02
C GLY A 225 4.80 -23.53 8.25
N ARG A 226 5.87 -23.20 8.95
CA ARG A 226 6.20 -23.88 10.22
C ARG A 226 5.24 -23.47 11.32
N ILE A 227 4.87 -24.42 12.16
CA ILE A 227 3.98 -24.14 13.30
C ILE A 227 4.61 -23.09 14.21
N GLY A 228 3.89 -21.95 14.38
CA GLY A 228 4.27 -20.88 15.30
C GLY A 228 5.17 -19.78 14.74
N SER A 229 5.30 -19.68 13.41
CA SER A 229 6.01 -18.59 12.76
C SER A 229 5.01 -17.75 11.93
N SER A 230 4.77 -16.51 12.37
CA SER A 230 3.97 -15.53 11.60
C SER A 230 4.72 -15.04 10.33
N ALA A 231 6.05 -15.21 10.30
CA ALA A 231 6.86 -14.83 9.15
C ALA A 231 6.58 -15.69 7.90
N ASP A 232 5.96 -16.85 8.08
CA ASP A 232 5.73 -17.83 7.01
C ASP A 232 4.51 -17.47 6.13
N ASN A 233 3.69 -16.46 6.52
CA ASN A 233 2.60 -15.90 5.70
C ASN A 233 2.65 -14.33 5.62
N ALA A 234 3.84 -13.77 5.68
CA ALA A 234 4.06 -12.33 5.78
C ALA A 234 3.42 -11.51 4.64
N LEU A 235 3.31 -12.09 3.43
CA LEU A 235 2.66 -11.40 2.31
C LEU A 235 1.17 -11.20 2.59
N ALA A 236 0.44 -12.25 2.94
CA ALA A 236 -0.99 -12.16 3.19
C ALA A 236 -1.29 -11.30 4.44
N GLU A 237 -0.49 -11.43 5.51
CA GLU A 237 -0.57 -10.55 6.69
C GLU A 237 -0.39 -9.07 6.32
N SER A 238 0.59 -8.77 5.44
CA SER A 238 0.86 -7.42 4.96
C SER A 238 -0.33 -6.83 4.16
N VAL A 239 -0.96 -7.64 3.31
CA VAL A 239 -2.16 -7.26 2.54
C VAL A 239 -3.33 -6.99 3.48
N ASN A 240 -3.59 -7.88 4.43
CA ASN A 240 -4.66 -7.73 5.42
C ASN A 240 -4.46 -6.50 6.33
N ALA A 241 -3.20 -6.22 6.70
CA ALA A 241 -2.86 -5.02 7.46
C ALA A 241 -3.04 -3.74 6.62
N ALA A 242 -2.73 -3.78 5.32
CA ALA A 242 -2.97 -2.66 4.40
C ALA A 242 -4.47 -2.39 4.24
N LEU A 243 -5.27 -3.43 3.99
CA LEU A 243 -6.73 -3.34 3.91
C LEU A 243 -7.30 -2.63 5.14
N LYS A 244 -7.07 -3.15 6.34
CA LYS A 244 -7.63 -2.58 7.57
C LYS A 244 -7.18 -1.15 7.81
N ARG A 245 -5.93 -0.84 7.52
CA ARG A 245 -5.37 0.49 7.71
C ARG A 245 -5.97 1.50 6.76
N GLU A 246 -6.06 1.13 5.47
CA GLU A 246 -6.50 2.03 4.40
C GLU A 246 -8.01 2.24 4.39
N THR A 247 -8.81 1.26 4.88
CA THR A 247 -10.26 1.37 4.95
C THR A 247 -10.79 1.87 6.29
N LEU A 248 -10.18 1.48 7.42
CA LEU A 248 -10.62 1.92 8.74
C LEU A 248 -10.03 3.27 9.18
N GLN A 249 -8.86 3.65 8.64
CA GLN A 249 -8.20 4.94 8.89
C GLN A 249 -8.15 5.37 10.37
N GLY A 250 -7.92 4.39 11.25
CA GLY A 250 -7.86 4.60 12.69
C GLY A 250 -9.15 4.29 13.44
N ALA A 251 -10.27 4.13 12.76
CA ALA A 251 -11.48 3.57 13.37
C ALA A 251 -11.22 2.13 13.85
N LYS A 252 -11.97 1.69 14.86
CA LYS A 252 -11.84 0.33 15.39
C LYS A 252 -12.67 -0.69 14.58
N ARG A 253 -13.74 -0.24 13.92
CA ARG A 253 -14.72 -1.07 13.21
C ARG A 253 -15.51 -0.27 12.19
N TRP A 254 -16.12 -0.93 11.24
CA TRP A 254 -17.13 -0.35 10.34
C TRP A 254 -18.47 -0.23 11.07
N ASP A 255 -19.31 0.72 10.66
CA ASP A 255 -20.62 0.94 11.31
C ASP A 255 -21.59 -0.20 11.04
N THR A 256 -21.59 -0.75 9.81
CA THR A 256 -22.49 -1.83 9.40
C THR A 256 -21.77 -2.89 8.57
N ALA A 257 -22.31 -4.12 8.53
CA ALA A 257 -21.86 -5.18 7.65
C ALA A 257 -21.91 -4.78 6.16
N ALA A 258 -22.93 -4.02 5.76
CA ALA A 258 -23.09 -3.55 4.39
C ALA A 258 -21.99 -2.53 4.01
N GLN A 259 -21.68 -1.59 4.90
CA GLN A 259 -20.58 -0.66 4.72
C GLN A 259 -19.25 -1.41 4.62
N CYS A 260 -18.96 -2.33 5.55
CA CYS A 260 -17.76 -3.15 5.54
C CYS A 260 -17.58 -3.86 4.18
N ARG A 261 -18.62 -4.54 3.68
CA ARG A 261 -18.57 -5.24 2.38
C ARG A 261 -18.28 -4.27 1.22
N ARG A 262 -18.93 -3.10 1.18
CA ARG A 262 -18.72 -2.11 0.11
C ARG A 262 -17.30 -1.55 0.11
N GLU A 263 -16.78 -1.20 1.27
CA GLU A 263 -15.45 -0.62 1.40
C GLU A 263 -14.35 -1.64 1.11
N VAL A 264 -14.50 -2.87 1.59
CA VAL A 264 -13.58 -3.96 1.29
C VAL A 264 -13.59 -4.27 -0.21
N PHE A 265 -14.77 -4.37 -0.86
CA PHE A 265 -14.87 -4.60 -2.30
C PHE A 265 -14.19 -3.48 -3.11
N ARG A 266 -14.49 -2.22 -2.78
CA ARG A 266 -13.85 -1.06 -3.43
C ARG A 266 -12.34 -1.08 -3.25
N TRP A 267 -11.87 -1.43 -2.06
CA TRP A 267 -10.45 -1.53 -1.78
C TRP A 267 -9.77 -2.66 -2.57
N LEU A 268 -10.39 -3.85 -2.68
CA LEU A 268 -9.87 -4.98 -3.46
C LEU A 268 -9.68 -4.62 -4.94
N ILE A 269 -10.67 -3.96 -5.54
CA ILE A 269 -10.55 -3.47 -6.93
C ILE A 269 -9.40 -2.48 -7.04
N ARG A 270 -9.37 -1.46 -6.19
CA ARG A 270 -8.34 -0.42 -6.20
C ARG A 270 -6.95 -0.97 -5.91
N TYR A 271 -6.85 -1.96 -5.01
CA TYR A 271 -5.61 -2.66 -4.71
C TYR A 271 -5.02 -3.32 -5.95
N ASN A 272 -5.82 -4.04 -6.71
CA ASN A 272 -5.36 -4.76 -7.89
C ASN A 272 -5.05 -3.84 -9.08
N SER A 273 -5.92 -2.83 -9.34
CA SER A 273 -5.89 -2.06 -10.57
C SER A 273 -5.13 -0.74 -10.50
N ARG A 274 -4.93 -0.17 -9.30
CA ARG A 274 -4.37 1.19 -9.16
C ARG A 274 -3.32 1.35 -8.07
N ARG A 275 -3.36 0.50 -7.02
CA ARG A 275 -2.51 0.71 -5.85
C ARG A 275 -1.04 0.47 -6.15
N ARG A 276 -0.20 1.45 -5.87
CA ARG A 276 1.26 1.38 -6.09
C ARG A 276 1.95 0.45 -5.10
N HIS A 277 2.69 -0.53 -5.61
CA HIS A 277 3.46 -1.49 -4.83
C HIS A 277 4.96 -1.28 -5.01
N SER A 278 5.68 -0.96 -3.92
CA SER A 278 7.14 -0.75 -3.98
C SER A 278 7.90 -1.99 -4.44
N GLY A 279 7.42 -3.19 -4.09
CA GLY A 279 8.00 -4.47 -4.54
C GLY A 279 7.77 -4.77 -6.02
N LEU A 280 6.90 -4.03 -6.71
CA LEU A 280 6.61 -4.13 -8.14
C LEU A 280 7.11 -2.91 -8.92
N GLY A 281 8.11 -2.19 -8.39
CA GLY A 281 8.57 -0.95 -8.99
C GLY A 281 7.51 0.15 -9.03
N TYR A 282 6.64 0.20 -8.02
CA TYR A 282 5.50 1.12 -7.91
C TYR A 282 4.41 0.95 -8.98
N ARG A 283 4.35 -0.20 -9.65
CA ARG A 283 3.22 -0.57 -10.52
C ARG A 283 2.05 -1.12 -9.70
N ALA A 284 0.85 -1.07 -10.25
CA ALA A 284 -0.28 -1.83 -9.73
C ALA A 284 -0.13 -3.32 -10.09
N PRO A 285 -0.72 -4.26 -9.32
CA PRO A 285 -0.62 -5.69 -9.61
C PRO A 285 -1.05 -6.09 -11.02
N VAL A 286 -2.16 -5.54 -11.53
CA VAL A 286 -2.66 -5.81 -12.88
C VAL A 286 -1.71 -5.31 -13.95
N ASP A 287 -1.18 -4.09 -13.79
CA ASP A 287 -0.23 -3.50 -14.74
C ASP A 287 1.07 -4.32 -14.78
N PHE A 288 1.52 -4.79 -13.61
CA PHE A 288 2.70 -5.65 -13.52
C PHE A 288 2.50 -6.97 -14.29
N GLU A 289 1.34 -7.63 -14.15
CA GLU A 289 1.02 -8.86 -14.88
C GLU A 289 0.95 -8.62 -16.39
N PHE A 290 0.35 -7.50 -16.81
CA PHE A 290 0.28 -7.11 -18.20
C PHE A 290 1.66 -6.93 -18.83
N ASP A 291 2.57 -6.26 -18.11
CA ASP A 291 3.97 -6.08 -18.56
C ASP A 291 4.71 -7.42 -18.66
N CYS A 292 4.52 -8.32 -17.68
CA CYS A 292 5.13 -9.65 -17.72
C CYS A 292 4.67 -10.47 -18.94
N ALA A 293 3.36 -10.46 -19.23
CA ALA A 293 2.80 -11.16 -20.38
C ALA A 293 3.35 -10.59 -21.71
N SER A 294 3.38 -9.26 -21.83
CA SER A 294 3.92 -8.58 -23.02
C SER A 294 5.41 -8.88 -23.27
N MET A 295 6.19 -9.05 -22.20
CA MET A 295 7.61 -9.43 -22.32
C MET A 295 7.78 -10.89 -22.78
N MET A 296 6.89 -11.81 -22.37
CA MET A 296 6.92 -13.20 -22.80
C MET A 296 6.58 -13.31 -24.30
N ASP A 297 5.55 -12.58 -24.76
CA ASP A 297 5.16 -12.56 -26.18
C ASP A 297 6.25 -11.99 -27.10
N LEU A 298 7.07 -11.06 -26.61
CA LEU A 298 8.21 -10.50 -27.35
C LEU A 298 9.43 -11.44 -27.37
N ALA A 299 9.50 -12.41 -26.47
CA ALA A 299 10.61 -13.36 -26.34
C ALA A 299 10.33 -14.71 -27.05
N ALA A 300 9.10 -14.95 -27.47
CA ALA A 300 8.66 -16.15 -28.20
C ALA A 300 8.72 -15.94 -29.72
#